data_882fbd274960a88d9984ddfcc40eb31a
#
_entry.id   882fbd274960a88d9984ddfcc40eb31a
#
_cell.length_a   1.000
_cell.length_b   1.000
_cell.length_c   1.000
_cell.angle_alpha   90.00
_cell.angle_beta   90.00
_cell.angle_gamma   90.00
#
_symmetry.space_group_name_H-M   'P 1'
#
loop_
_entity.id
_entity.type
_entity.pdbx_description
1 polymer ?
#
loop_
_entity_poly.entity_id
_entity_poly.type
_entity_poly.pdbx_seq_one_letter_code
_entity_poly.pdbx_strand_id
1 'polypeptide(L)'
;MRVVDFLKIDDANGRNAWFLRVDPEDITITLRDIIDALSDLSWISQFDKSYLRATYQTRAEATVKHICQKIQEGAASGVYGDAAEYIVSEVARETLVEHLKYKNVPLGELFKEQVSGNPGFDFFTSNLSDIVIFGEAKYLAAKNAYGSGMSQTARFIEEKRDIADIADIQNFFSDSALTGVYDGTKGFAIAFSAKNTSSVTLIQNIRKNAHYENLASYSELIFVAVNI
;
A
#
# COMPACT_ATOMS: atom_id res chain seq x y z
N MET A 1 5.84 5.66 14.68
CA MET A 1 6.26 4.35 14.06
C MET A 1 7.78 4.32 13.90
N ARG A 2 8.41 3.14 14.03
CA ARG A 2 9.85 2.99 13.87
C ARG A 2 10.17 2.01 12.74
N VAL A 3 11.00 2.42 11.77
CA VAL A 3 11.61 1.48 10.82
C VAL A 3 12.73 0.73 11.53
N VAL A 4 12.57 -0.58 11.66
CA VAL A 4 13.51 -1.48 12.36
C VAL A 4 14.61 -1.95 11.40
N ASP A 5 14.23 -2.26 10.16
CA ASP A 5 15.15 -2.67 9.11
C ASP A 5 14.80 -1.97 7.79
N PHE A 6 15.83 -1.55 7.07
CA PHE A 6 15.75 -1.09 5.69
C PHE A 6 16.89 -1.72 4.90
N LEU A 7 16.55 -2.70 4.08
CA LEU A 7 17.51 -3.58 3.43
C LEU A 7 17.24 -3.64 1.92
N LYS A 8 18.29 -3.55 1.12
CA LYS A 8 18.20 -3.91 -0.29
C LYS A 8 18.20 -5.43 -0.39
N ILE A 9 17.25 -5.98 -1.14
CA ILE A 9 17.25 -7.40 -1.45
C ILE A 9 18.29 -7.60 -2.55
N ASP A 10 19.46 -8.17 -2.19
CA ASP A 10 20.51 -8.43 -3.15
C ASP A 10 19.99 -9.36 -4.25
N ASP A 11 20.15 -8.88 -5.47
CA ASP A 11 19.83 -9.63 -6.66
C ASP A 11 21.04 -9.58 -7.61
N ALA A 12 21.50 -10.74 -8.01
CA ALA A 12 22.61 -10.87 -8.96
C ALA A 12 22.35 -10.16 -10.31
N ASN A 13 21.08 -9.86 -10.60
CA ASN A 13 20.66 -9.18 -11.81
C ASN A 13 20.53 -7.64 -11.64
N GLY A 14 20.95 -7.09 -10.50
CA GLY A 14 20.92 -5.64 -10.24
C GLY A 14 19.53 -5.04 -10.10
N ARG A 15 18.53 -5.83 -9.73
CA ARG A 15 17.14 -5.39 -9.59
C ARG A 15 16.96 -4.38 -8.45
N ASN A 16 15.95 -3.53 -8.58
CA ASN A 16 15.59 -2.53 -7.59
C ASN A 16 14.54 -3.10 -6.62
N ALA A 17 14.96 -3.95 -5.69
CA ALA A 17 14.09 -4.57 -4.70
C ALA A 17 14.51 -4.22 -3.27
N TRP A 18 13.53 -3.80 -2.44
CA TRP A 18 13.74 -3.30 -1.09
C TRP A 18 12.86 -4.02 -0.08
N PHE A 19 13.35 -4.10 1.14
CA PHE A 19 12.62 -4.62 2.29
C PHE A 19 12.70 -3.62 3.43
N LEU A 20 11.53 -3.21 3.92
CA LEU A 20 11.36 -2.39 5.11
C LEU A 20 10.64 -3.20 6.18
N ARG A 21 11.08 -3.10 7.41
CA ARG A 21 10.35 -3.63 8.56
C ARG A 21 9.95 -2.50 9.49
N VAL A 22 8.67 -2.46 9.83
CA VAL A 22 8.07 -1.38 10.62
C VAL A 22 7.50 -1.95 11.91
N ASP A 23 7.83 -1.30 13.01
CA ASP A 23 7.31 -1.60 14.33
C ASP A 23 6.44 -0.42 14.79
N PRO A 24 5.15 -0.63 15.05
CA PRO A 24 4.29 0.42 15.61
C PRO A 24 4.72 0.90 17.00
N GLU A 25 5.55 0.15 17.74
CA GLU A 25 5.99 0.41 19.13
C GLU A 25 4.83 0.44 20.15
N ASP A 26 3.87 1.34 19.95
CA ASP A 26 2.60 1.41 20.69
C ASP A 26 1.43 1.36 19.70
N ILE A 27 0.73 0.23 19.68
CA ILE A 27 -0.37 0.02 18.75
C ILE A 27 -1.52 1.00 18.97
N THR A 28 -1.77 1.42 20.21
CA THR A 28 -2.87 2.36 20.53
C THR A 28 -2.59 3.74 19.95
N ILE A 29 -1.35 4.21 20.09
CA ILE A 29 -0.91 5.48 19.49
C ILE A 29 -0.98 5.38 17.98
N THR A 30 -0.44 4.31 17.40
CA THR A 30 -0.45 4.10 15.96
C THR A 30 -1.86 4.07 15.38
N LEU A 31 -2.82 3.40 16.03
CA LEU A 31 -4.21 3.37 15.57
C LEU A 31 -4.87 4.75 15.61
N ARG A 32 -4.56 5.55 16.64
CA ARG A 32 -5.05 6.95 16.69
C ARG A 32 -4.46 7.76 15.54
N ASP A 33 -3.15 7.67 15.34
CA ASP A 33 -2.46 8.40 14.27
C ASP A 33 -3.00 8.01 12.88
N ILE A 34 -3.30 6.71 12.66
CA ILE A 34 -3.96 6.22 11.44
C ILE A 34 -5.37 6.83 11.28
N ILE A 35 -6.18 6.85 12.34
CA ILE A 35 -7.52 7.45 12.31
C ILE A 35 -7.43 8.94 11.97
N ASP A 36 -6.48 9.66 12.56
CA ASP A 36 -6.25 11.08 12.30
C ASP A 36 -5.81 11.29 10.83
N ALA A 37 -4.89 10.48 10.32
CA ALA A 37 -4.42 10.55 8.93
C ALA A 37 -5.54 10.24 7.93
N LEU A 38 -6.35 9.21 8.16
CA LEU A 38 -7.49 8.88 7.31
C LEU A 38 -8.58 9.95 7.33
N SER A 39 -8.73 10.66 8.46
CA SER A 39 -9.71 11.73 8.65
C SER A 39 -9.25 13.06 8.05
N ASP A 40 -7.98 13.21 7.74
CA ASP A 40 -7.44 14.40 7.08
C ASP A 40 -7.78 14.38 5.57
N LEU A 41 -8.86 15.07 5.21
CA LEU A 41 -9.30 15.23 3.83
C LEU A 41 -8.73 16.48 3.15
N SER A 42 -7.70 17.11 3.71
CA SER A 42 -7.06 18.32 3.15
C SER A 42 -6.49 18.10 1.74
N TRP A 43 -6.12 16.86 1.37
CA TRP A 43 -5.67 16.48 0.03
C TRP A 43 -6.71 16.80 -1.06
N ILE A 44 -8.00 16.89 -0.72
CA ILE A 44 -9.08 17.25 -1.67
C ILE A 44 -8.90 18.69 -2.19
N SER A 45 -8.31 19.56 -1.37
CA SER A 45 -8.12 20.98 -1.73
C SER A 45 -7.15 21.20 -2.90
N GLN A 46 -6.27 20.20 -3.20
CA GLN A 46 -5.32 20.27 -4.32
C GLN A 46 -5.98 20.31 -5.70
N PHE A 47 -7.24 19.91 -5.82
CA PHE A 47 -7.92 19.88 -7.11
C PHE A 47 -8.58 21.22 -7.43
N ASP A 48 -8.28 21.80 -8.58
CA ASP A 48 -8.82 23.09 -9.01
C ASP A 48 -10.34 23.03 -9.28
N LYS A 49 -10.80 21.90 -9.82
CA LYS A 49 -12.18 21.73 -10.25
C LYS A 49 -13.12 21.44 -9.07
N SER A 50 -14.09 22.32 -8.83
CA SER A 50 -15.03 22.19 -7.71
C SER A 50 -15.84 20.89 -7.70
N TYR A 51 -16.21 20.38 -8.88
CA TYR A 51 -16.92 19.10 -8.99
C TYR A 51 -16.05 17.91 -8.59
N LEU A 52 -14.74 17.93 -8.87
CA LEU A 52 -13.83 16.89 -8.40
C LEU A 52 -13.73 16.90 -6.87
N ARG A 53 -13.59 18.10 -6.28
CA ARG A 53 -13.58 18.22 -4.81
C ARG A 53 -14.87 17.67 -4.20
N ALA A 54 -16.03 18.03 -4.75
CA ALA A 54 -17.33 17.54 -4.26
C ALA A 54 -17.44 16.00 -4.38
N THR A 55 -16.97 15.42 -5.50
CA THR A 55 -17.00 13.97 -5.71
C THR A 55 -16.11 13.26 -4.69
N TYR A 56 -14.84 13.69 -4.52
CA TYR A 56 -13.92 13.06 -3.57
C TYR A 56 -14.38 13.27 -2.12
N GLN A 57 -14.91 14.45 -1.77
CA GLN A 57 -15.46 14.71 -0.44
C GLN A 57 -16.57 13.69 -0.09
N THR A 58 -17.53 13.52 -1.00
CA THR A 58 -18.66 12.60 -0.78
C THR A 58 -18.21 11.14 -0.62
N ARG A 59 -17.24 10.70 -1.44
CA ARG A 59 -16.69 9.33 -1.37
C ARG A 59 -15.88 9.12 -0.09
N ALA A 60 -14.94 10.03 0.18
CA ALA A 60 -14.03 9.91 1.31
C ALA A 60 -14.73 9.94 2.66
N GLU A 61 -15.67 10.86 2.90
CA GLU A 61 -16.37 10.98 4.20
C GLU A 61 -17.06 9.68 4.62
N ALA A 62 -17.77 9.02 3.69
CA ALA A 62 -18.46 7.77 3.98
C ALA A 62 -17.46 6.64 4.27
N THR A 63 -16.38 6.57 3.49
CA THR A 63 -15.35 5.54 3.61
C THR A 63 -14.53 5.71 4.89
N VAL A 64 -14.09 6.94 5.20
CA VAL A 64 -13.39 7.27 6.45
C VAL A 64 -14.20 6.83 7.66
N LYS A 65 -15.48 7.22 7.71
CA LYS A 65 -16.37 6.84 8.81
C LYS A 65 -16.42 5.32 8.99
N HIS A 66 -16.55 4.58 7.89
CA HIS A 66 -16.61 3.11 7.91
C HIS A 66 -15.30 2.50 8.42
N ILE A 67 -14.14 2.91 7.85
CA ILE A 67 -12.83 2.39 8.23
C ILE A 67 -12.51 2.72 9.68
N CYS A 68 -12.71 3.97 10.11
CA CYS A 68 -12.46 4.39 11.49
C CYS A 68 -13.31 3.60 12.49
N GLN A 69 -14.58 3.36 12.17
CA GLN A 69 -15.44 2.52 13.00
C GLN A 69 -14.89 1.08 13.11
N LYS A 70 -14.47 0.47 12.00
CA LYS A 70 -13.87 -0.87 12.00
C LYS A 70 -12.60 -0.96 12.83
N ILE A 71 -11.73 0.06 12.74
CA ILE A 71 -10.50 0.13 13.54
C ILE A 71 -10.85 0.25 15.04
N GLN A 72 -11.81 1.08 15.41
CA GLN A 72 -12.24 1.25 16.81
C GLN A 72 -12.88 -0.02 17.38
N GLU A 73 -13.73 -0.70 16.62
CA GLU A 73 -14.32 -2.00 17.00
C GLU A 73 -13.24 -3.06 17.20
N GLY A 74 -12.24 -3.12 16.29
CA GLY A 74 -11.09 -4.01 16.40
C GLY A 74 -10.25 -3.72 17.64
N ALA A 75 -9.97 -2.45 17.93
CA ALA A 75 -9.23 -2.04 19.10
C ALA A 75 -9.95 -2.41 20.41
N ALA A 76 -11.27 -2.27 20.46
CA ALA A 76 -12.07 -2.62 21.64
C ALA A 76 -12.15 -4.12 21.90
N SER A 77 -12.18 -4.95 20.85
CA SER A 77 -12.29 -6.40 20.94
C SER A 77 -10.95 -7.15 20.97
N GLY A 78 -9.85 -6.49 20.60
CA GLY A 78 -8.54 -7.11 20.38
C GLY A 78 -8.49 -7.99 19.10
N VAL A 79 -9.51 -7.89 18.24
CA VAL A 79 -9.61 -8.63 16.97
C VAL A 79 -9.80 -7.65 15.82
N TYR A 80 -8.75 -7.38 15.09
CA TYR A 80 -8.77 -6.36 14.04
C TYR A 80 -9.45 -6.81 12.74
N GLY A 81 -9.63 -8.13 12.52
CA GLY A 81 -10.41 -8.66 11.40
C GLY A 81 -10.19 -7.92 10.09
N ASP A 82 -11.28 -7.43 9.51
CA ASP A 82 -11.29 -6.69 8.25
C ASP A 82 -10.56 -5.34 8.33
N ALA A 83 -10.41 -4.75 9.54
CA ALA A 83 -9.68 -3.49 9.72
C ALA A 83 -8.17 -3.66 9.59
N ALA A 84 -7.65 -4.87 9.77
CA ALA A 84 -6.22 -5.12 9.79
C ALA A 84 -5.53 -4.83 8.44
N GLU A 85 -6.19 -5.07 7.32
CA GLU A 85 -5.64 -4.75 5.99
C GLU A 85 -5.55 -3.23 5.80
N TYR A 86 -6.55 -2.45 6.25
CA TYR A 86 -6.46 -0.98 6.23
C TYR A 86 -5.31 -0.44 7.08
N ILE A 87 -5.08 -1.05 8.27
CA ILE A 87 -3.97 -0.68 9.14
C ILE A 87 -2.63 -0.97 8.44
N VAL A 88 -2.47 -2.16 7.85
CA VAL A 88 -1.25 -2.54 7.11
C VAL A 88 -1.03 -1.61 5.91
N SER A 89 -2.08 -1.29 5.15
CA SER A 89 -2.03 -0.37 4.01
C SER A 89 -1.55 1.01 4.42
N GLU A 90 -2.16 1.60 5.46
CA GLU A 90 -1.83 2.96 5.88
C GLU A 90 -0.44 3.05 6.49
N VAL A 91 -0.05 2.10 7.35
CA VAL A 91 1.31 2.02 7.89
C VAL A 91 2.35 1.92 6.76
N ALA A 92 2.09 1.10 5.76
CA ALA A 92 3.00 0.95 4.62
C ALA A 92 3.09 2.23 3.80
N ARG A 93 1.94 2.83 3.45
CA ARG A 93 1.87 4.09 2.71
C ARG A 93 2.64 5.20 3.40
N GLU A 94 2.37 5.44 4.69
CA GLU A 94 3.08 6.44 5.48
C GLU A 94 4.59 6.15 5.56
N THR A 95 4.98 4.88 5.71
CA THR A 95 6.39 4.50 5.73
C THR A 95 7.10 4.87 4.42
N LEU A 96 6.47 4.63 3.27
CA LEU A 96 7.05 5.00 1.98
C LEU A 96 7.15 6.52 1.82
N VAL A 97 6.14 7.26 2.26
CA VAL A 97 6.12 8.73 2.21
C VAL A 97 7.20 9.31 3.15
N GLU A 98 7.26 8.87 4.39
CA GLU A 98 8.14 9.47 5.39
C GLU A 98 9.62 9.08 5.22
N HIS A 99 9.90 7.79 4.94
CA HIS A 99 11.27 7.29 4.87
C HIS A 99 11.87 7.36 3.47
N LEU A 100 11.10 7.05 2.42
CA LEU A 100 11.59 7.10 1.04
C LEU A 100 11.28 8.41 0.34
N LYS A 101 10.51 9.32 0.97
CA LYS A 101 10.06 10.60 0.40
C LYS A 101 9.26 10.42 -0.89
N TYR A 102 8.52 9.32 -0.95
CA TYR A 102 7.63 9.05 -2.07
C TYR A 102 6.39 9.94 -1.99
N LYS A 103 5.68 10.03 -3.11
CA LYS A 103 4.52 10.90 -3.23
C LYS A 103 3.42 10.48 -2.26
N ASN A 104 2.89 11.46 -1.53
CA ASN A 104 1.76 11.23 -0.64
C ASN A 104 0.45 11.20 -1.45
N VAL A 105 -0.13 10.02 -1.59
CA VAL A 105 -1.45 9.79 -2.18
C VAL A 105 -2.30 9.12 -1.11
N PRO A 106 -3.56 9.54 -0.90
CA PRO A 106 -4.43 8.90 0.09
C PRO A 106 -4.65 7.41 -0.26
N LEU A 107 -5.13 6.61 0.68
CA LEU A 107 -5.50 5.22 0.40
C LEU A 107 -6.52 5.14 -0.75
N GLY A 108 -6.36 4.13 -1.61
CA GLY A 108 -7.23 3.90 -2.75
C GLY A 108 -8.72 3.88 -2.38
N GLU A 109 -9.02 3.31 -1.23
CA GLU A 109 -10.37 3.23 -0.66
C GLU A 109 -11.07 4.60 -0.52
N LEU A 110 -10.31 5.68 -0.31
CA LEU A 110 -10.87 7.01 -0.08
C LEU A 110 -11.34 7.70 -1.36
N PHE A 111 -10.82 7.33 -2.52
CA PHE A 111 -11.13 8.02 -3.76
C PHE A 111 -11.64 7.11 -4.89
N LYS A 112 -11.34 5.80 -4.85
CA LYS A 112 -11.84 4.84 -5.84
C LYS A 112 -13.35 4.63 -5.70
N GLU A 113 -14.01 4.35 -6.80
CA GLU A 113 -15.38 3.88 -6.77
C GLU A 113 -15.38 2.40 -6.36
N GLN A 114 -15.99 2.11 -5.20
CA GLN A 114 -16.11 0.73 -4.73
C GLN A 114 -17.23 0.02 -5.49
N VAL A 115 -16.87 -0.73 -6.51
CA VAL A 115 -17.78 -1.63 -7.20
C VAL A 115 -17.53 -3.05 -6.72
N SER A 116 -18.55 -3.69 -6.16
CA SER A 116 -18.45 -5.09 -5.73
C SER A 116 -17.98 -5.97 -6.89
N GLY A 117 -16.91 -6.75 -6.66
CA GLY A 117 -16.31 -7.61 -7.68
C GLY A 117 -15.30 -6.92 -8.62
N ASN A 118 -14.95 -5.66 -8.38
CA ASN A 118 -13.89 -4.97 -9.10
C ASN A 118 -12.73 -4.64 -8.15
N PRO A 119 -11.95 -5.64 -7.71
CA PRO A 119 -10.82 -5.42 -6.83
C PRO A 119 -9.73 -4.63 -7.57
N GLY A 120 -9.02 -3.77 -6.87
CA GLY A 120 -7.85 -3.04 -7.33
C GLY A 120 -6.83 -2.93 -6.22
N PHE A 121 -5.72 -2.25 -6.48
CA PHE A 121 -4.69 -2.04 -5.48
C PHE A 121 -5.16 -1.16 -4.32
N ASP A 122 -4.63 -1.41 -3.11
CA ASP A 122 -5.08 -0.77 -1.87
C ASP A 122 -4.52 0.65 -1.72
N PHE A 123 -3.28 0.89 -2.15
CA PHE A 123 -2.65 2.20 -2.08
C PHE A 123 -1.72 2.46 -3.27
N PHE A 124 -1.42 3.74 -3.48
CA PHE A 124 -0.63 4.21 -4.61
C PHE A 124 0.37 5.26 -4.14
N THR A 125 1.53 5.30 -4.80
CA THR A 125 2.55 6.33 -4.62
C THR A 125 3.39 6.44 -5.89
N SER A 126 4.30 7.41 -5.96
CA SER A 126 5.41 7.38 -6.93
C SER A 126 6.74 7.61 -6.23
N ASN A 127 7.77 7.01 -6.78
CA ASN A 127 9.12 7.22 -6.30
C ASN A 127 9.69 8.56 -6.79
N LEU A 128 10.93 8.87 -6.41
CA LEU A 128 11.60 10.13 -6.77
C LEU A 128 11.87 10.30 -8.28
N SER A 129 11.72 9.24 -9.07
CA SER A 129 11.81 9.26 -10.54
C SER A 129 10.42 9.30 -11.20
N ASP A 130 9.38 9.64 -10.44
CA ASP A 130 7.96 9.70 -10.88
C ASP A 130 7.43 8.36 -11.45
N ILE A 131 8.00 7.23 -11.02
CA ILE A 131 7.51 5.89 -11.35
C ILE A 131 6.38 5.55 -10.39
N VAL A 132 5.18 5.25 -10.93
CA VAL A 132 4.02 4.85 -10.14
C VAL A 132 4.25 3.49 -9.49
N ILE A 133 3.98 3.39 -8.20
CA ILE A 133 4.05 2.19 -7.37
C ILE A 133 2.63 1.80 -6.94
N PHE A 134 2.22 0.59 -7.27
CA PHE A 134 0.95 0.00 -6.90
C PHE A 134 1.12 -0.83 -5.63
N GLY A 135 0.37 -0.56 -4.59
CA GLY A 135 0.50 -1.17 -3.28
C GLY A 135 -0.63 -2.15 -2.96
N GLU A 136 -0.27 -3.35 -2.54
CA GLU A 136 -1.18 -4.39 -2.07
C GLU A 136 -0.86 -4.74 -0.62
N ALA A 137 -1.86 -4.79 0.25
CA ALA A 137 -1.72 -5.10 1.66
C ALA A 137 -2.40 -6.43 2.02
N LYS A 138 -1.77 -7.19 2.90
CA LYS A 138 -2.34 -8.44 3.42
C LYS A 138 -2.11 -8.61 4.90
N TYR A 139 -3.17 -9.05 5.56
CA TYR A 139 -3.12 -9.44 6.95
C TYR A 139 -3.48 -10.92 7.13
N LEU A 140 -2.66 -11.63 7.90
CA LEU A 140 -2.96 -12.98 8.38
C LEU A 140 -2.60 -13.06 9.87
N ALA A 141 -3.57 -13.39 10.71
CA ALA A 141 -3.41 -13.40 12.17
C ALA A 141 -2.29 -14.35 12.66
N ALA A 142 -2.08 -15.49 12.01
CA ALA A 142 -1.15 -16.52 12.44
C ALA A 142 0.10 -16.68 11.58
N LYS A 143 0.21 -15.97 10.46
CA LYS A 143 1.30 -16.17 9.47
C LYS A 143 1.83 -14.84 8.94
N ASN A 144 3.04 -14.86 8.40
CA ASN A 144 3.54 -13.77 7.58
C ASN A 144 2.80 -13.76 6.23
N ALA A 145 2.15 -12.65 5.91
CA ALA A 145 1.20 -12.60 4.79
C ALA A 145 1.85 -12.28 3.42
N TYR A 146 3.19 -12.16 3.33
CA TYR A 146 3.88 -11.78 2.07
C TYR A 146 3.53 -12.66 0.87
N GLY A 147 3.36 -13.98 1.08
CA GLY A 147 3.03 -14.91 0.00
C GLY A 147 1.66 -14.64 -0.61
N SER A 148 0.67 -14.32 0.21
CA SER A 148 -0.66 -13.91 -0.25
C SER A 148 -0.62 -12.59 -1.01
N GLY A 149 0.12 -11.60 -0.52
CA GLY A 149 0.31 -10.32 -1.20
C GLY A 149 0.98 -10.49 -2.56
N MET A 150 2.07 -11.26 -2.63
CA MET A 150 2.76 -11.55 -3.90
C MET A 150 1.85 -12.25 -4.92
N SER A 151 1.09 -13.26 -4.48
CA SER A 151 0.16 -13.99 -5.33
C SER A 151 -0.95 -13.09 -5.87
N GLN A 152 -1.50 -12.20 -5.01
CA GLN A 152 -2.55 -11.28 -5.43
C GLN A 152 -2.01 -10.21 -6.37
N THR A 153 -0.86 -9.62 -6.09
CA THR A 153 -0.20 -8.66 -6.99
C THR A 153 0.05 -9.28 -8.36
N ALA A 154 0.61 -10.50 -8.43
CA ALA A 154 0.85 -11.20 -9.70
C ALA A 154 -0.45 -11.43 -10.46
N ARG A 155 -1.51 -11.87 -9.80
CA ARG A 155 -2.84 -12.01 -10.41
C ARG A 155 -3.39 -10.69 -10.92
N PHE A 156 -3.28 -9.60 -10.16
CA PHE A 156 -3.75 -8.27 -10.56
C PHE A 156 -3.04 -7.77 -11.82
N ILE A 157 -1.74 -8.06 -11.95
CA ILE A 157 -0.99 -7.75 -13.18
C ILE A 157 -1.52 -8.57 -14.36
N GLU A 158 -1.75 -9.87 -14.19
CA GLU A 158 -2.32 -10.74 -15.24
C GLU A 158 -3.72 -10.25 -15.66
N GLU A 159 -4.54 -9.82 -14.71
CA GLU A 159 -5.87 -9.26 -14.93
C GLU A 159 -5.84 -7.79 -15.41
N LYS A 160 -4.68 -7.18 -15.57
CA LYS A 160 -4.48 -5.77 -15.96
C LYS A 160 -5.18 -4.77 -15.02
N ARG A 161 -5.22 -5.06 -13.72
CA ARG A 161 -5.82 -4.17 -12.71
C ARG A 161 -5.04 -2.88 -12.56
N ASP A 162 -3.72 -2.92 -12.67
CA ASP A 162 -2.83 -1.77 -12.72
C ASP A 162 -3.19 -0.79 -13.86
N ILE A 163 -3.60 -1.31 -15.02
CA ILE A 163 -4.08 -0.49 -16.14
C ILE A 163 -5.50 0.04 -15.88
N ALA A 164 -6.38 -0.77 -15.29
CA ALA A 164 -7.73 -0.34 -14.95
C ALA A 164 -7.73 0.77 -13.87
N ASP A 165 -6.85 0.67 -12.88
CA ASP A 165 -6.71 1.66 -11.81
C ASP A 165 -6.22 3.04 -12.30
N ILE A 166 -5.64 3.16 -13.52
CA ILE A 166 -5.23 4.46 -14.09
C ILE A 166 -6.39 5.46 -14.10
N ALA A 167 -7.60 5.02 -14.39
CA ALA A 167 -8.76 5.89 -14.41
C ALA A 167 -9.07 6.52 -13.04
N ASP A 168 -8.79 5.80 -11.96
CA ASP A 168 -9.00 6.27 -10.59
C ASP A 168 -7.87 7.18 -10.11
N ILE A 169 -6.63 6.87 -10.49
CA ILE A 169 -5.44 7.57 -9.99
C ILE A 169 -4.99 8.74 -10.88
N GLN A 170 -5.59 8.97 -12.04
CA GLN A 170 -5.14 9.97 -13.02
C GLN A 170 -5.04 11.40 -12.49
N ASN A 171 -5.83 11.74 -11.47
CA ASN A 171 -5.78 13.08 -10.89
C ASN A 171 -4.65 13.25 -9.85
N PHE A 172 -3.93 12.19 -9.51
CA PHE A 172 -2.86 12.22 -8.52
C PHE A 172 -1.46 12.18 -9.14
N PHE A 173 -1.32 11.74 -10.38
CA PHE A 173 -0.03 11.54 -11.05
C PHE A 173 0.07 12.37 -12.32
N SER A 174 1.30 12.59 -12.80
CA SER A 174 1.55 13.28 -14.06
C SER A 174 1.17 12.38 -15.26
N ASP A 175 0.86 12.99 -16.40
CA ASP A 175 0.56 12.25 -17.63
C ASP A 175 1.75 11.38 -18.05
N SER A 176 3.00 11.82 -17.80
CA SER A 176 4.20 11.03 -18.09
C SER A 176 4.30 9.79 -17.22
N ALA A 177 4.00 9.89 -15.92
CA ALA A 177 4.00 8.76 -15.00
C ALA A 177 2.94 7.72 -15.39
N LEU A 178 1.73 8.18 -15.74
CA LEU A 178 0.63 7.31 -16.19
C LEU A 178 0.92 6.64 -17.54
N THR A 179 1.53 7.36 -18.48
CA THR A 179 2.01 6.79 -19.74
C THR A 179 3.06 5.72 -19.46
N GLY A 180 3.98 5.98 -18.51
CA GLY A 180 4.96 4.98 -18.07
C GLY A 180 4.32 3.70 -17.58
N VAL A 181 3.22 3.78 -16.80
CA VAL A 181 2.46 2.58 -16.35
C VAL A 181 1.99 1.76 -17.54
N TYR A 182 1.42 2.41 -18.56
CA TYR A 182 0.95 1.74 -19.77
C TYR A 182 2.10 1.06 -20.53
N ASP A 183 3.24 1.71 -20.63
CA ASP A 183 4.46 1.23 -21.30
C ASP A 183 5.26 0.21 -20.47
N GLY A 184 4.79 -0.13 -19.26
CA GLY A 184 5.43 -1.11 -18.39
C GLY A 184 6.44 -0.54 -17.36
N THR A 185 6.66 0.78 -17.37
CA THR A 185 7.48 1.48 -16.37
C THR A 185 6.67 1.75 -15.11
N LYS A 186 6.64 0.79 -14.20
CA LYS A 186 5.89 0.80 -12.95
C LYS A 186 6.58 -0.04 -11.90
N GLY A 187 6.19 0.13 -10.65
CA GLY A 187 6.65 -0.69 -9.53
C GLY A 187 5.51 -1.21 -8.67
N PHE A 188 5.85 -2.08 -7.73
CA PHE A 188 4.90 -2.67 -6.80
C PHE A 188 5.39 -2.62 -5.37
N ALA A 189 4.47 -2.42 -4.43
CA ALA A 189 4.72 -2.51 -3.00
C ALA A 189 3.81 -3.59 -2.40
N ILE A 190 4.41 -4.51 -1.64
CA ILE A 190 3.69 -5.58 -0.97
C ILE A 190 3.83 -5.36 0.53
N ALA A 191 2.75 -4.87 1.13
CA ALA A 191 2.63 -4.66 2.57
C ALA A 191 2.03 -5.90 3.23
N PHE A 192 2.55 -6.32 4.37
CA PHE A 192 2.05 -7.52 5.03
C PHE A 192 2.27 -7.51 6.54
N SER A 193 1.34 -8.15 7.26
CA SER A 193 1.54 -8.43 8.68
C SER A 193 2.71 -9.39 8.86
N ALA A 194 3.71 -8.99 9.65
CA ALA A 194 4.85 -9.80 9.99
C ALA A 194 4.72 -10.34 11.42
N LYS A 195 5.17 -11.57 11.62
CA LYS A 195 5.19 -12.25 12.91
C LYS A 195 6.64 -12.43 13.38
N ASN A 196 6.87 -13.23 14.40
CA ASN A 196 8.17 -13.48 15.04
C ASN A 196 9.19 -14.19 14.13
N THR A 197 9.37 -13.68 12.91
CA THR A 197 10.33 -14.19 11.92
C THR A 197 11.35 -13.10 11.63
N SER A 198 12.65 -13.41 11.65
CA SER A 198 13.68 -12.41 11.37
C SER A 198 13.58 -11.86 9.95
N SER A 199 14.00 -10.62 9.75
CA SER A 199 14.01 -9.98 8.42
C SER A 199 14.86 -10.76 7.42
N VAL A 200 15.99 -11.31 7.84
CA VAL A 200 16.83 -12.17 6.98
C VAL A 200 16.06 -13.41 6.50
N THR A 201 15.34 -14.07 7.40
CA THR A 201 14.52 -15.25 7.04
C THR A 201 13.36 -14.86 6.13
N LEU A 202 12.70 -13.71 6.40
CA LEU A 202 11.63 -13.20 5.53
C LEU A 202 12.14 -12.93 4.11
N ILE A 203 13.27 -12.23 3.97
CA ILE A 203 13.89 -11.96 2.68
C ILE A 203 14.25 -13.26 1.93
N GLN A 204 14.84 -14.23 2.62
CA GLN A 204 15.14 -15.53 2.02
C GLN A 204 13.90 -16.25 1.51
N ASN A 205 12.79 -16.20 2.27
CA ASN A 205 11.54 -16.84 1.89
C ASN A 205 10.82 -16.08 0.75
N ILE A 206 10.86 -14.74 0.76
CA ILE A 206 10.36 -13.88 -0.32
C ILE A 206 11.09 -14.23 -1.63
N ARG A 207 12.42 -14.31 -1.62
CA ARG A 207 13.21 -14.65 -2.81
C ARG A 207 12.91 -16.05 -3.37
N LYS A 208 12.51 -16.98 -2.53
CA LYS A 208 12.13 -18.36 -2.94
C LYS A 208 10.69 -18.47 -3.42
N ASN A 209 9.89 -17.41 -3.27
CA ASN A 209 8.49 -17.42 -3.72
C ASN A 209 8.42 -17.46 -5.25
N ALA A 210 7.51 -18.25 -5.81
CA ALA A 210 7.37 -18.44 -7.25
C ALA A 210 7.08 -17.14 -8.03
N HIS A 211 6.50 -16.12 -7.39
CA HIS A 211 6.18 -14.84 -8.03
C HIS A 211 7.33 -13.82 -7.94
N TYR A 212 8.38 -14.09 -7.14
CA TYR A 212 9.45 -13.09 -6.89
C TYR A 212 10.13 -12.62 -8.17
N GLU A 213 10.57 -13.56 -9.02
CA GLU A 213 11.30 -13.26 -10.24
C GLU A 213 10.50 -12.35 -11.19
N ASN A 214 9.21 -12.65 -11.35
CA ASN A 214 8.32 -11.84 -12.18
C ASN A 214 8.13 -10.44 -11.58
N LEU A 215 7.79 -10.34 -10.30
CA LEU A 215 7.56 -9.05 -9.64
C LEU A 215 8.82 -8.18 -9.58
N ALA A 216 9.98 -8.78 -9.33
CA ALA A 216 11.25 -8.08 -9.29
C ALA A 216 11.80 -7.66 -10.67
N SER A 217 11.13 -8.06 -11.77
CA SER A 217 11.48 -7.60 -13.12
C SER A 217 10.95 -6.20 -13.44
N TYR A 218 10.00 -5.68 -12.65
CA TYR A 218 9.49 -4.34 -12.80
C TYR A 218 10.48 -3.28 -12.27
N SER A 219 10.20 -2.01 -12.51
CA SER A 219 11.10 -0.90 -12.22
C SER A 219 11.48 -0.82 -10.74
N GLU A 220 10.58 -1.20 -9.85
CA GLU A 220 10.83 -1.25 -8.41
C GLU A 220 9.88 -2.25 -7.73
N LEU A 221 10.42 -2.98 -6.74
CA LEU A 221 9.66 -3.88 -5.89
C LEU A 221 9.97 -3.60 -4.42
N ILE A 222 8.94 -3.34 -3.61
CA ILE A 222 9.10 -2.98 -2.21
C ILE A 222 8.30 -3.95 -1.34
N PHE A 223 8.91 -4.47 -0.30
CA PHE A 223 8.24 -5.23 0.74
C PHE A 223 8.21 -4.43 2.03
N VAL A 224 7.01 -4.25 2.60
CA VAL A 224 6.83 -3.58 3.89
C VAL A 224 6.24 -4.56 4.89
N ALA A 225 7.08 -5.04 5.80
CA ALA A 225 6.71 -5.96 6.87
C ALA A 225 6.27 -5.17 8.11
N VAL A 226 4.99 -5.23 8.46
CA VAL A 226 4.41 -4.52 9.61
C VAL A 226 4.26 -5.48 10.79
N ASN A 227 4.88 -5.16 11.92
CA ASN A 227 4.81 -5.97 13.15
C ASN A 227 3.48 -5.76 13.90
N ILE A 228 2.43 -6.48 13.49
CA ILE A 228 1.09 -6.41 14.14
C ILE A 228 0.46 -7.79 14.31
#